data_4766e1fc23f6fbcf7e516095e972227a
#
_entry.id   4766e1fc23f6fbcf7e516095e972227a
#
_cell.length_a   1.000
_cell.length_b   1.000
_cell.length_c   1.000
_cell.angle_alpha   90.00
_cell.angle_beta   90.00
_cell.angle_gamma   90.00
#
_symmetry.space_group_name_H-M   'P 1'
#
loop_
_entity.id
_entity.type
_entity.pdbx_description
1 polymer ?
#
loop_
_entity_poly.entity_id
_entity_poly.type
_entity_poly.pdbx_seq_one_letter_code
_entity_poly.pdbx_strand_id
1 'polypeptide(L)'
;QNNLYFWLTIFIGLFSRILISQQGYNWDFMSYRLVTDLFQNGEDFYITGRYNYAPIWINILSFLDSLPNFNIDSFDSLRIKVVLLLSFVDLCIFFLLRREHSLIIAAFFFLNPISIFISGFHNQFDNLAVLVGFIAILIYEKNNKNFGFFVCCLLLGVSLCVKHVLFILPIWLAFKERNFLKKVLIVFIPYFIFLASFSFHIPEHYDSIVKNVFQYSSFNNGPFWNIYMPYVVKFFISIKILFIASMFLFGLFIKNRSLKDIFYLYLLAVVVFSSAASNQYFAIPLIAVVVFWNRFYAAYTVACVLLFLVDESSLQIEWLVNLVNFNFTHSRYLYHVIIFILSIGFFETLFGKKKIDKIFSKIYHIIKLVLLNLKEQFVINKK
;
A
#
# COMPACT_ATOMS: atom_id res chain seq x y z
N GLN A 1 -7.06 -21.23 26.26
CA GLN A 1 -6.62 -19.81 26.18
C GLN A 1 -6.42 -19.35 24.73
N ASN A 2 -5.72 -20.10 23.87
CA ASN A 2 -5.47 -19.70 22.48
C ASN A 2 -6.77 -19.47 21.65
N ASN A 3 -7.82 -20.24 21.90
CA ASN A 3 -9.09 -20.06 21.20
C ASN A 3 -9.81 -18.77 21.60
N LEU A 4 -9.75 -18.37 22.86
CA LEU A 4 -10.36 -17.12 23.33
C LEU A 4 -9.69 -15.91 22.67
N TYR A 5 -8.36 -15.83 22.71
CA TYR A 5 -7.60 -14.73 22.06
C TYR A 5 -7.84 -14.67 20.55
N PHE A 6 -7.98 -15.81 19.90
CA PHE A 6 -8.32 -15.87 18.48
C PHE A 6 -9.68 -15.23 18.19
N TRP A 7 -10.74 -15.63 18.90
CA TRP A 7 -12.07 -15.08 18.68
C TRP A 7 -12.19 -13.62 19.10
N LEU A 8 -11.52 -13.23 20.20
CA LEU A 8 -11.45 -11.82 20.61
C LEU A 8 -10.77 -10.96 19.55
N THR A 9 -9.68 -11.44 18.94
CA THR A 9 -9.01 -10.70 17.87
C THR A 9 -9.94 -10.46 16.69
N ILE A 10 -10.66 -11.50 16.25
CA ILE A 10 -11.62 -11.38 15.14
C ILE A 10 -12.75 -10.41 15.51
N PHE A 11 -13.35 -10.59 16.68
CA PHE A 11 -14.44 -9.73 17.14
C PHE A 11 -14.03 -8.26 17.23
N ILE A 12 -12.93 -7.96 17.95
CA ILE A 12 -12.44 -6.60 18.12
C ILE A 12 -12.09 -5.99 16.74
N GLY A 13 -11.40 -6.72 15.88
CA GLY A 13 -10.99 -6.22 14.58
C GLY A 13 -12.17 -5.91 13.64
N LEU A 14 -13.20 -6.76 13.59
CA LEU A 14 -14.41 -6.51 12.81
C LEU A 14 -15.24 -5.38 13.41
N PHE A 15 -15.43 -5.40 14.73
CA PHE A 15 -16.18 -4.37 15.46
C PHE A 15 -15.56 -2.98 15.28
N SER A 16 -14.24 -2.87 15.40
CA SER A 16 -13.53 -1.60 15.20
C SER A 16 -13.70 -1.04 13.78
N ARG A 17 -13.71 -1.90 12.74
CA ARG A 17 -13.96 -1.45 11.35
C ARG A 17 -15.37 -0.94 11.16
N ILE A 18 -16.36 -1.61 11.77
CA ILE A 18 -17.75 -1.14 11.74
C ILE A 18 -17.87 0.18 12.50
N LEU A 19 -17.29 0.31 13.69
CA LEU A 19 -17.32 1.57 14.46
C LEU A 19 -16.69 2.73 13.71
N ILE A 20 -15.50 2.54 13.12
CA ILE A 20 -14.82 3.60 12.40
C ILE A 20 -15.59 3.98 11.11
N SER A 21 -16.28 3.03 10.49
CA SER A 21 -17.11 3.31 9.32
C SER A 21 -18.31 4.22 9.63
N GLN A 22 -18.76 4.28 10.88
CA GLN A 22 -19.82 5.20 11.29
C GLN A 22 -19.35 6.66 11.43
N GLN A 23 -18.03 6.90 11.44
CA GLN A 23 -17.46 8.24 11.62
C GLN A 23 -17.38 9.02 10.30
N GLY A 24 -17.67 8.38 9.15
CA GLY A 24 -17.62 9.01 7.84
C GLY A 24 -16.91 8.15 6.79
N TYR A 25 -16.44 8.79 5.75
CA TYR A 25 -15.78 8.14 4.61
C TYR A 25 -14.77 9.07 3.94
N ASN A 26 -13.82 8.48 3.20
CA ASN A 26 -12.89 9.24 2.38
C ASN A 26 -13.53 9.67 1.04
N TRP A 27 -13.05 10.77 0.46
CA TRP A 27 -13.47 11.31 -0.84
C TRP A 27 -13.46 10.28 -1.99
N ASP A 28 -12.59 9.27 -1.92
CA ASP A 28 -12.53 8.22 -2.93
C ASP A 28 -13.81 7.39 -3.01
N PHE A 29 -14.55 7.26 -1.89
CA PHE A 29 -15.83 6.56 -1.90
C PHE A 29 -16.91 7.29 -2.73
N MET A 30 -16.90 8.63 -2.71
CA MET A 30 -17.78 9.42 -3.62
C MET A 30 -17.45 9.12 -5.09
N SER A 31 -16.17 8.94 -5.40
CA SER A 31 -15.74 8.53 -6.75
C SER A 31 -16.25 7.13 -7.10
N TYR A 32 -16.24 6.18 -6.15
CA TYR A 32 -16.80 4.84 -6.39
C TYR A 32 -18.30 4.89 -6.68
N ARG A 33 -19.07 5.69 -5.95
CA ARG A 33 -20.52 5.87 -6.23
C ARG A 33 -20.75 6.42 -7.62
N LEU A 34 -20.08 7.55 -7.96
CA LEU A 34 -20.18 8.18 -9.28
C LEU A 34 -19.90 7.20 -10.43
N VAL A 35 -18.78 6.46 -10.36
CA VAL A 35 -18.41 5.55 -11.45
C VAL A 35 -19.32 4.31 -11.50
N THR A 36 -19.88 3.88 -10.36
CA THR A 36 -20.86 2.78 -10.32
C THR A 36 -22.16 3.18 -11.01
N ASP A 37 -22.66 4.38 -10.75
CA ASP A 37 -23.87 4.91 -11.39
C ASP A 37 -23.70 5.01 -12.91
N LEU A 38 -22.56 5.55 -13.40
CA LEU A 38 -22.26 5.62 -14.82
C LEU A 38 -22.17 4.22 -15.45
N PHE A 39 -21.46 3.29 -14.79
CA PHE A 39 -21.32 1.92 -15.29
C PHE A 39 -22.68 1.20 -15.40
N GLN A 40 -23.56 1.35 -14.42
CA GLN A 40 -24.88 0.74 -14.45
C GLN A 40 -25.79 1.35 -15.52
N ASN A 41 -25.60 2.62 -15.83
CA ASN A 41 -26.32 3.31 -16.94
C ASN A 41 -25.74 2.99 -18.33
N GLY A 42 -24.65 2.20 -18.43
CA GLY A 42 -23.96 1.93 -19.69
C GLY A 42 -23.14 3.10 -20.23
N GLU A 43 -22.79 4.07 -19.36
CA GLU A 43 -21.99 5.23 -19.71
C GLU A 43 -20.50 5.01 -19.50
N ASP A 44 -19.65 5.84 -20.13
CA ASP A 44 -18.19 5.78 -19.97
C ASP A 44 -17.77 6.30 -18.59
N PHE A 45 -17.56 5.41 -17.65
CA PHE A 45 -17.08 5.74 -16.31
C PHE A 45 -15.59 6.13 -16.28
N TYR A 46 -14.79 5.79 -17.28
CA TYR A 46 -13.40 6.21 -17.38
C TYR A 46 -13.24 7.70 -17.69
N ILE A 47 -14.22 8.31 -18.36
CA ILE A 47 -14.16 9.73 -18.76
C ILE A 47 -14.04 10.66 -17.55
N THR A 48 -14.51 10.23 -16.38
CA THR A 48 -14.49 11.05 -15.15
C THR A 48 -13.09 11.36 -14.64
N GLY A 49 -12.07 10.59 -15.04
CA GLY A 49 -10.73 10.62 -14.43
C GLY A 49 -10.69 10.18 -12.97
N ARG A 50 -11.83 9.68 -12.43
CA ARG A 50 -11.96 9.17 -11.05
C ARG A 50 -11.74 7.67 -10.93
N TYR A 51 -11.57 6.99 -12.06
CA TYR A 51 -11.32 5.57 -12.13
C TYR A 51 -10.10 5.29 -13.00
N ASN A 52 -9.04 4.80 -12.40
CA ASN A 52 -7.74 4.54 -13.04
C ASN A 52 -7.27 3.10 -12.85
N TYR A 53 -8.23 2.17 -12.73
CA TYR A 53 -7.99 0.75 -12.52
C TYR A 53 -8.53 -0.09 -13.68
N ALA A 54 -8.17 -1.39 -13.72
CA ALA A 54 -8.81 -2.35 -14.60
C ALA A 54 -10.27 -2.64 -14.15
N PRO A 55 -11.12 -3.20 -15.02
CA PRO A 55 -12.57 -3.26 -14.79
C PRO A 55 -13.03 -4.16 -13.63
N ILE A 56 -12.16 -4.98 -13.02
CA ILE A 56 -12.60 -5.91 -11.97
C ILE A 56 -13.25 -5.17 -10.80
N TRP A 57 -12.68 -4.04 -10.35
CA TRP A 57 -13.20 -3.34 -9.20
C TRP A 57 -14.56 -2.72 -9.45
N ILE A 58 -14.80 -2.13 -10.62
CA ILE A 58 -16.12 -1.58 -10.96
C ILE A 58 -17.19 -2.69 -11.06
N ASN A 59 -16.84 -3.87 -11.57
CA ASN A 59 -17.76 -5.01 -11.58
C ASN A 59 -18.10 -5.48 -10.15
N ILE A 60 -17.12 -5.46 -9.23
CA ILE A 60 -17.37 -5.77 -7.81
C ILE A 60 -18.29 -4.71 -7.20
N LEU A 61 -18.06 -3.42 -7.43
CA LEU A 61 -18.91 -2.34 -6.92
C LEU A 61 -20.35 -2.47 -7.45
N SER A 62 -20.52 -2.67 -8.76
CA SER A 62 -21.82 -2.86 -9.39
C SER A 62 -22.56 -4.09 -8.82
N PHE A 63 -21.85 -5.19 -8.62
CA PHE A 63 -22.41 -6.38 -7.97
C PHE A 63 -22.85 -6.06 -6.53
N LEU A 64 -22.03 -5.38 -5.73
CA LEU A 64 -22.40 -5.01 -4.36
C LEU A 64 -23.61 -4.08 -4.33
N ASP A 65 -23.68 -3.14 -5.27
CA ASP A 65 -24.80 -2.20 -5.36
C ASP A 65 -26.11 -2.91 -5.76
N SER A 66 -26.03 -3.94 -6.61
CA SER A 66 -27.20 -4.77 -7.01
C SER A 66 -27.78 -5.62 -5.87
N LEU A 67 -27.04 -5.86 -4.79
CA LEU A 67 -27.56 -6.57 -3.62
C LEU A 67 -28.62 -5.73 -2.89
N PRO A 68 -29.58 -6.36 -2.19
CA PRO A 68 -30.61 -5.64 -1.43
C PRO A 68 -29.99 -4.57 -0.52
N ASN A 69 -30.58 -3.38 -0.53
CA ASN A 69 -30.15 -2.32 0.37
C ASN A 69 -30.49 -2.67 1.82
N PHE A 70 -29.63 -2.26 2.74
CA PHE A 70 -29.98 -2.18 4.15
C PHE A 70 -31.09 -1.10 4.30
N ASN A 71 -31.78 -1.05 5.43
CA ASN A 71 -32.83 -0.04 5.71
C ASN A 71 -32.22 1.37 5.93
N ILE A 72 -31.38 1.81 4.99
CA ILE A 72 -30.66 3.09 4.94
C ILE A 72 -30.61 3.53 3.47
N ASP A 73 -30.15 4.74 3.20
CA ASP A 73 -30.00 5.23 1.83
C ASP A 73 -29.01 4.38 1.00
N SER A 74 -29.12 4.48 -0.33
CA SER A 74 -28.35 3.64 -1.26
C SER A 74 -26.84 3.89 -1.20
N PHE A 75 -26.41 5.13 -0.91
CA PHE A 75 -25.00 5.48 -0.79
C PHE A 75 -24.36 4.79 0.42
N ASP A 76 -24.98 4.93 1.59
CA ASP A 76 -24.48 4.29 2.81
C ASP A 76 -24.62 2.77 2.76
N SER A 77 -25.66 2.24 2.11
CA SER A 77 -25.80 0.81 1.89
C SER A 77 -24.65 0.22 1.07
N LEU A 78 -24.28 0.84 -0.06
CA LEU A 78 -23.13 0.43 -0.85
C LEU A 78 -21.83 0.55 -0.02
N ARG A 79 -21.66 1.64 0.74
CA ARG A 79 -20.48 1.87 1.58
C ARG A 79 -20.31 0.76 2.61
N ILE A 80 -21.35 0.40 3.33
CA ILE A 80 -21.28 -0.69 4.33
C ILE A 80 -20.94 -2.02 3.66
N LYS A 81 -21.52 -2.33 2.50
CA LYS A 81 -21.18 -3.55 1.73
C LYS A 81 -19.71 -3.58 1.35
N VAL A 82 -19.12 -2.44 0.92
CA VAL A 82 -17.69 -2.32 0.64
C VAL A 82 -16.86 -2.53 1.92
N VAL A 83 -17.23 -1.90 3.05
CA VAL A 83 -16.55 -2.11 4.34
C VAL A 83 -16.56 -3.59 4.75
N LEU A 84 -17.68 -4.27 4.60
CA LEU A 84 -17.80 -5.70 4.92
C LEU A 84 -16.92 -6.55 4.01
N LEU A 85 -16.90 -6.28 2.70
CA LEU A 85 -16.00 -6.95 1.75
C LEU A 85 -14.54 -6.76 2.13
N LEU A 86 -14.11 -5.52 2.38
CA LEU A 86 -12.72 -5.21 2.71
C LEU A 86 -12.32 -5.79 4.08
N SER A 87 -13.26 -5.80 5.04
CA SER A 87 -13.05 -6.47 6.33
C SER A 87 -12.86 -7.98 6.16
N PHE A 88 -13.61 -8.60 5.25
CA PHE A 88 -13.45 -10.01 4.89
C PHE A 88 -12.09 -10.27 4.20
N VAL A 89 -11.64 -9.38 3.32
CA VAL A 89 -10.30 -9.45 2.72
C VAL A 89 -9.21 -9.43 3.80
N ASP A 90 -9.30 -8.49 4.74
CA ASP A 90 -8.35 -8.40 5.84
C ASP A 90 -8.41 -9.64 6.75
N LEU A 91 -9.59 -10.21 6.95
CA LEU A 91 -9.77 -11.47 7.68
C LEU A 91 -9.10 -12.65 6.95
N CYS A 92 -9.19 -12.71 5.62
CA CYS A 92 -8.47 -13.71 4.82
C CYS A 92 -6.94 -13.57 4.96
N ILE A 93 -6.42 -12.34 4.94
CA ILE A 93 -4.98 -12.07 5.20
C ILE A 93 -4.62 -12.53 6.63
N PHE A 94 -5.45 -12.23 7.63
CA PHE A 94 -5.25 -12.69 9.01
C PHE A 94 -5.12 -14.21 9.08
N PHE A 95 -6.00 -14.98 8.43
CA PHE A 95 -5.92 -16.45 8.42
C PHE A 95 -4.66 -16.94 7.72
N LEU A 96 -4.24 -16.32 6.62
CA LEU A 96 -3.00 -16.66 5.94
C LEU A 96 -1.77 -16.39 6.82
N LEU A 97 -1.70 -15.22 7.45
CA LEU A 97 -0.61 -14.87 8.36
C LEU A 97 -0.56 -15.77 9.58
N ARG A 98 -1.72 -16.14 10.15
CA ARG A 98 -1.77 -17.11 11.24
C ARG A 98 -1.21 -18.48 10.82
N ARG A 99 -1.52 -18.93 9.61
CA ARG A 99 -1.04 -20.21 9.09
C ARG A 99 0.45 -20.20 8.76
N GLU A 100 0.94 -19.12 8.17
CA GLU A 100 2.33 -19.04 7.70
C GLU A 100 3.32 -18.59 8.80
N HIS A 101 2.85 -17.90 9.82
CA HIS A 101 3.67 -17.34 10.90
C HIS A 101 3.10 -17.69 12.28
N SER A 102 2.24 -16.85 12.86
CA SER A 102 1.65 -17.05 14.19
C SER A 102 0.38 -16.23 14.39
N LEU A 103 -0.40 -16.58 15.46
CA LEU A 103 -1.55 -15.79 15.87
C LEU A 103 -1.17 -14.34 16.23
N ILE A 104 -0.01 -14.13 16.84
CA ILE A 104 0.45 -12.79 17.27
C ILE A 104 0.68 -11.90 16.04
N ILE A 105 1.41 -12.40 15.03
CA ILE A 105 1.67 -11.65 13.78
C ILE A 105 0.35 -11.35 13.05
N ALA A 106 -0.54 -12.33 12.98
CA ALA A 106 -1.86 -12.15 12.37
C ALA A 106 -2.69 -11.11 13.14
N ALA A 107 -2.69 -11.15 14.48
CA ALA A 107 -3.36 -10.17 15.31
C ALA A 107 -2.77 -8.77 15.14
N PHE A 108 -1.46 -8.63 15.04
CA PHE A 108 -0.78 -7.35 14.78
C PHE A 108 -1.17 -6.76 13.42
N PHE A 109 -1.47 -7.58 12.42
CA PHE A 109 -2.03 -7.11 11.16
C PHE A 109 -3.50 -6.70 11.32
N PHE A 110 -4.33 -7.59 11.84
CA PHE A 110 -5.79 -7.43 11.81
C PHE A 110 -6.30 -6.35 12.77
N LEU A 111 -5.61 -6.17 13.91
CA LEU A 111 -5.87 -5.10 14.89
C LEU A 111 -5.03 -3.84 14.65
N ASN A 112 -4.19 -3.83 13.60
CA ASN A 112 -3.42 -2.64 13.30
C ASN A 112 -4.35 -1.47 12.95
N PRO A 113 -4.21 -0.31 13.60
CA PRO A 113 -5.06 0.84 13.31
C PRO A 113 -5.05 1.24 11.82
N ILE A 114 -3.88 1.14 11.15
CA ILE A 114 -3.79 1.45 9.71
C ILE A 114 -4.76 0.56 8.91
N SER A 115 -4.77 -0.77 9.14
CA SER A 115 -5.69 -1.68 8.47
C SER A 115 -7.14 -1.33 8.77
N ILE A 116 -7.47 -1.01 10.04
CA ILE A 116 -8.82 -0.65 10.48
C ILE A 116 -9.30 0.63 9.78
N PHE A 117 -8.46 1.67 9.72
CA PHE A 117 -8.80 2.93 9.06
C PHE A 117 -8.96 2.76 7.55
N ILE A 118 -8.05 2.05 6.89
CA ILE A 118 -8.06 1.91 5.43
C ILE A 118 -9.25 1.09 4.95
N SER A 119 -9.62 0.01 5.61
CA SER A 119 -10.80 -0.78 5.23
C SER A 119 -12.11 -0.21 5.76
N GLY A 120 -12.13 0.38 6.96
CA GLY A 120 -13.36 0.88 7.59
C GLY A 120 -13.76 2.29 7.16
N PHE A 121 -12.82 3.25 7.13
CA PHE A 121 -13.09 4.66 6.82
C PHE A 121 -12.74 5.02 5.36
N HIS A 122 -11.50 4.69 4.92
CA HIS A 122 -11.04 5.05 3.58
C HIS A 122 -11.65 4.20 2.47
N ASN A 123 -12.15 3.00 2.77
CA ASN A 123 -12.77 2.06 1.83
C ASN A 123 -11.83 1.67 0.66
N GLN A 124 -10.54 1.55 0.93
CA GLN A 124 -9.52 1.27 -0.09
C GLN A 124 -9.25 -0.23 -0.24
N PHE A 125 -9.17 -0.66 -1.49
CA PHE A 125 -9.11 -2.08 -1.86
C PHE A 125 -7.70 -2.59 -2.22
N ASP A 126 -6.64 -1.85 -1.85
CA ASP A 126 -5.25 -2.26 -2.05
C ASP A 126 -4.98 -3.66 -1.46
N ASN A 127 -5.50 -3.91 -0.27
CA ASN A 127 -5.36 -5.20 0.41
C ASN A 127 -6.01 -6.37 -0.37
N LEU A 128 -7.00 -6.12 -1.23
CA LEU A 128 -7.56 -7.17 -2.09
C LEU A 128 -6.54 -7.62 -3.14
N ALA A 129 -5.85 -6.68 -3.81
CA ALA A 129 -4.77 -7.01 -4.74
C ALA A 129 -3.61 -7.72 -4.03
N VAL A 130 -3.23 -7.23 -2.83
CA VAL A 130 -2.18 -7.82 -2.00
C VAL A 130 -2.55 -9.23 -1.55
N LEU A 131 -3.81 -9.49 -1.14
CA LEU A 131 -4.31 -10.82 -0.78
C LEU A 131 -4.15 -11.81 -1.94
N VAL A 132 -4.61 -11.44 -3.14
CA VAL A 132 -4.52 -12.30 -4.33
C VAL A 132 -3.06 -12.60 -4.66
N GLY A 133 -2.19 -11.59 -4.62
CA GLY A 133 -0.76 -11.77 -4.80
C GLY A 133 -0.11 -12.64 -3.73
N PHE A 134 -0.50 -12.49 -2.47
CA PHE A 134 0.00 -13.33 -1.38
C PHE A 134 -0.38 -14.79 -1.56
N ILE A 135 -1.63 -15.06 -1.93
CA ILE A 135 -2.08 -16.42 -2.28
C ILE A 135 -1.26 -16.99 -3.44
N ALA A 136 -1.01 -16.20 -4.49
CA ALA A 136 -0.19 -16.58 -5.65
C ALA A 136 1.21 -17.06 -5.22
N ILE A 137 1.88 -16.29 -4.36
CA ILE A 137 3.21 -16.60 -3.85
C ILE A 137 3.20 -17.87 -2.99
N LEU A 138 2.20 -18.02 -2.11
CA LEU A 138 2.08 -19.20 -1.25
C LEU A 138 1.84 -20.49 -2.05
N ILE A 139 1.02 -20.42 -3.10
CA ILE A 139 0.77 -21.56 -3.99
C ILE A 139 2.05 -21.93 -4.73
N TYR A 140 2.78 -20.93 -5.25
CA TYR A 140 4.03 -21.17 -5.96
C TYR A 140 5.11 -21.77 -5.04
N GLU A 141 5.24 -21.27 -3.82
CA GLU A 141 6.22 -21.77 -2.86
C GLU A 141 5.93 -23.22 -2.42
N LYS A 142 4.66 -23.54 -2.16
CA LYS A 142 4.25 -24.90 -1.72
C LYS A 142 4.23 -25.92 -2.84
N ASN A 143 3.93 -25.51 -4.05
CA ASN A 143 3.72 -26.38 -5.19
C ASN A 143 4.67 -25.98 -6.32
N ASN A 144 5.98 -26.22 -6.11
CA ASN A 144 7.06 -25.85 -7.04
C ASN A 144 7.01 -26.61 -8.42
N LYS A 145 5.88 -27.30 -8.70
CA LYS A 145 5.58 -27.94 -9.98
C LYS A 145 5.02 -26.91 -10.97
N ASN A 146 4.96 -27.31 -12.25
CA ASN A 146 4.45 -26.44 -13.32
C ASN A 146 3.04 -25.91 -13.05
N PHE A 147 2.18 -26.69 -12.39
CA PHE A 147 0.82 -26.27 -12.05
C PHE A 147 0.81 -25.09 -11.07
N GLY A 148 1.55 -25.18 -9.94
CA GLY A 148 1.62 -24.08 -8.96
C GLY A 148 2.22 -22.81 -9.55
N PHE A 149 3.21 -22.96 -10.45
CA PHE A 149 3.77 -21.84 -11.21
C PHE A 149 2.71 -21.16 -12.09
N PHE A 150 1.96 -21.96 -12.87
CA PHE A 150 0.92 -21.43 -13.76
C PHE A 150 -0.20 -20.72 -12.99
N VAL A 151 -0.70 -21.33 -11.92
CA VAL A 151 -1.70 -20.71 -11.03
C VAL A 151 -1.17 -19.41 -10.44
N CYS A 152 0.09 -19.35 -10.03
CA CYS A 152 0.72 -18.10 -9.59
C CYS A 152 0.67 -17.02 -10.67
N CYS A 153 1.03 -17.33 -11.91
CA CYS A 153 0.97 -16.37 -13.02
C CYS A 153 -0.47 -15.84 -13.25
N LEU A 154 -1.48 -16.73 -13.21
CA LEU A 154 -2.89 -16.33 -13.36
C LEU A 154 -3.33 -15.41 -12.22
N LEU A 155 -3.06 -15.78 -10.96
CA LEU A 155 -3.44 -14.99 -9.80
C LEU A 155 -2.72 -13.63 -9.76
N LEU A 156 -1.45 -13.56 -10.17
CA LEU A 156 -0.77 -12.27 -10.33
C LEU A 156 -1.47 -11.40 -11.37
N GLY A 157 -1.90 -11.96 -12.49
CA GLY A 157 -2.70 -11.24 -13.48
C GLY A 157 -4.01 -10.71 -12.90
N VAL A 158 -4.74 -11.54 -12.17
CA VAL A 158 -5.97 -11.11 -11.46
C VAL A 158 -5.68 -10.01 -10.44
N SER A 159 -4.57 -10.12 -9.68
CA SER A 159 -4.15 -9.06 -8.75
C SER A 159 -3.93 -7.72 -9.45
N LEU A 160 -3.26 -7.73 -10.62
CA LEU A 160 -3.06 -6.52 -11.43
C LEU A 160 -4.38 -5.94 -11.93
N CYS A 161 -5.35 -6.79 -12.29
CA CYS A 161 -6.68 -6.37 -12.72
C CYS A 161 -7.51 -5.78 -11.56
N VAL A 162 -7.25 -6.17 -10.31
CA VAL A 162 -7.85 -5.52 -9.14
C VAL A 162 -7.22 -4.14 -8.93
N LYS A 163 -5.90 -4.09 -8.75
CA LYS A 163 -5.13 -2.85 -8.57
C LYS A 163 -3.66 -3.10 -8.91
N HIS A 164 -3.04 -2.18 -9.60
CA HIS A 164 -1.67 -2.33 -10.11
C HIS A 164 -0.55 -2.20 -9.06
N VAL A 165 -0.87 -2.41 -7.77
CA VAL A 165 0.10 -2.38 -6.66
C VAL A 165 1.27 -3.34 -6.89
N LEU A 166 0.99 -4.53 -7.42
CA LEU A 166 2.00 -5.57 -7.66
C LEU A 166 2.60 -5.54 -9.07
N PHE A 167 2.49 -4.40 -9.79
CA PHE A 167 2.83 -4.32 -11.21
C PHE A 167 4.26 -4.76 -11.54
N ILE A 168 5.26 -4.46 -10.71
CA ILE A 168 6.66 -4.82 -10.94
C ILE A 168 7.02 -6.20 -10.36
N LEU A 169 6.17 -6.80 -9.50
CA LEU A 169 6.45 -8.07 -8.86
C LEU A 169 6.72 -9.23 -9.84
N PRO A 170 5.99 -9.40 -10.97
CA PRO A 170 6.30 -10.43 -11.96
C PRO A 170 7.74 -10.36 -12.47
N ILE A 171 8.30 -9.15 -12.64
CA ILE A 171 9.69 -8.94 -13.06
C ILE A 171 10.66 -9.42 -11.96
N TRP A 172 10.38 -9.14 -10.68
CA TRP A 172 11.21 -9.62 -9.56
C TRP A 172 11.24 -11.14 -9.47
N LEU A 173 10.10 -11.77 -9.70
CA LEU A 173 10.01 -13.23 -9.74
C LEU A 173 10.78 -13.80 -10.93
N ALA A 174 10.74 -13.12 -12.08
CA ALA A 174 11.54 -13.52 -13.26
C ALA A 174 13.06 -13.45 -12.98
N PHE A 175 13.54 -12.52 -12.16
CA PHE A 175 14.96 -12.47 -11.76
C PHE A 175 15.38 -13.71 -10.94
N LYS A 176 14.45 -14.28 -10.17
CA LYS A 176 14.69 -15.47 -9.37
C LYS A 176 14.70 -16.76 -10.21
N GLU A 177 13.88 -16.80 -11.29
CA GLU A 177 13.74 -17.98 -12.11
C GLU A 177 15.05 -18.33 -12.85
N ARG A 178 15.37 -19.64 -12.95
CA ARG A 178 16.50 -20.13 -13.74
C ARG A 178 16.09 -20.52 -15.16
N ASN A 179 14.90 -21.06 -15.30
CA ASN A 179 14.37 -21.52 -16.59
C ASN A 179 13.89 -20.32 -17.42
N PHE A 180 14.43 -20.16 -18.63
CA PHE A 180 14.10 -19.03 -19.52
C PHE A 180 12.61 -18.97 -19.86
N LEU A 181 11.98 -20.10 -20.17
CA LEU A 181 10.55 -20.14 -20.48
C LEU A 181 9.71 -19.66 -19.27
N LYS A 182 10.03 -20.10 -18.06
CA LYS A 182 9.36 -19.61 -16.84
C LYS A 182 9.58 -18.11 -16.64
N LYS A 183 10.75 -17.57 -16.94
CA LYS A 183 10.99 -16.11 -16.86
C LYS A 183 10.05 -15.34 -17.80
N VAL A 184 9.91 -15.83 -19.02
CA VAL A 184 9.02 -15.20 -20.01
C VAL A 184 7.55 -15.33 -19.56
N LEU A 185 7.11 -16.50 -19.16
CA LEU A 185 5.72 -16.75 -18.78
C LEU A 185 5.28 -15.98 -17.55
N ILE A 186 6.13 -15.87 -16.51
CA ILE A 186 5.77 -15.17 -15.27
C ILE A 186 5.64 -13.65 -15.47
N VAL A 187 6.26 -13.11 -16.50
CA VAL A 187 6.08 -11.71 -16.93
C VAL A 187 4.90 -11.61 -17.90
N PHE A 188 4.89 -12.43 -18.94
CA PHE A 188 3.92 -12.30 -20.03
C PHE A 188 2.48 -12.55 -19.58
N ILE A 189 2.22 -13.66 -18.84
CA ILE A 189 0.85 -14.05 -18.46
C ILE A 189 0.15 -12.99 -17.60
N PRO A 190 0.75 -12.45 -16.49
CA PRO A 190 0.09 -11.43 -15.69
C PRO A 190 -0.23 -10.15 -16.48
N TYR A 191 0.71 -9.66 -17.28
CA TYR A 191 0.47 -8.46 -18.07
C TYR A 191 -0.53 -8.69 -19.20
N PHE A 192 -0.51 -9.88 -19.84
CA PHE A 192 -1.52 -10.24 -20.83
C PHE A 192 -2.93 -10.26 -20.22
N ILE A 193 -3.12 -10.85 -19.05
CA ILE A 193 -4.42 -10.87 -18.34
C ILE A 193 -4.85 -9.44 -18.00
N PHE A 194 -3.93 -8.62 -17.50
CA PHE A 194 -4.21 -7.21 -17.19
C PHE A 194 -4.67 -6.46 -18.45
N LEU A 195 -3.96 -6.56 -19.55
CA LEU A 195 -4.35 -5.89 -20.81
C LEU A 195 -5.65 -6.47 -21.39
N ALA A 196 -5.80 -7.79 -21.37
CA ALA A 196 -7.00 -8.47 -21.86
C ALA A 196 -8.26 -8.10 -21.04
N SER A 197 -8.11 -7.70 -19.78
CA SER A 197 -9.26 -7.30 -18.94
C SER A 197 -10.00 -6.08 -19.49
N PHE A 198 -9.36 -5.25 -20.30
CA PHE A 198 -9.97 -4.08 -20.93
C PHE A 198 -10.69 -4.40 -22.26
N SER A 199 -10.58 -5.62 -22.80
CA SER A 199 -11.03 -5.96 -24.14
C SER A 199 -12.52 -5.65 -24.40
N PHE A 200 -13.37 -5.77 -23.39
CA PHE A 200 -14.79 -5.47 -23.51
C PHE A 200 -15.11 -3.96 -23.45
N HIS A 201 -14.19 -3.14 -22.98
CA HIS A 201 -14.37 -1.69 -22.83
C HIS A 201 -13.61 -0.87 -23.87
N ILE A 202 -12.54 -1.44 -24.47
CA ILE A 202 -11.69 -0.73 -25.45
C ILE A 202 -12.50 -0.23 -26.66
N PRO A 203 -13.43 -0.98 -27.28
CA PRO A 203 -14.11 -0.50 -28.50
C PRO A 203 -14.85 0.82 -28.30
N GLU A 204 -15.42 1.04 -27.11
CA GLU A 204 -16.27 2.20 -26.83
C GLU A 204 -15.55 3.29 -26.02
N HIS A 205 -14.53 2.92 -25.20
CA HIS A 205 -13.91 3.80 -24.21
C HIS A 205 -12.40 3.93 -24.37
N TYR A 206 -11.84 3.68 -25.58
CA TYR A 206 -10.40 3.62 -25.80
C TYR A 206 -9.66 4.88 -25.33
N ASP A 207 -10.11 6.06 -25.73
CA ASP A 207 -9.42 7.32 -25.39
C ASP A 207 -9.43 7.61 -23.90
N SER A 208 -10.54 7.35 -23.25
CA SER A 208 -10.69 7.52 -21.80
C SER A 208 -9.80 6.56 -21.00
N ILE A 209 -9.72 5.29 -21.44
CA ILE A 209 -8.87 4.27 -20.83
C ILE A 209 -7.39 4.66 -21.01
N VAL A 210 -6.97 5.02 -22.23
CA VAL A 210 -5.59 5.43 -22.50
C VAL A 210 -5.21 6.63 -21.62
N LYS A 211 -6.06 7.66 -21.57
CA LYS A 211 -5.81 8.88 -20.81
C LYS A 211 -5.79 8.63 -19.30
N ASN A 212 -6.79 7.93 -18.77
CA ASN A 212 -7.06 7.87 -17.34
C ASN A 212 -6.49 6.62 -16.64
N VAL A 213 -6.07 5.59 -17.38
CA VAL A 213 -5.39 4.41 -16.82
C VAL A 213 -3.92 4.39 -17.22
N PHE A 214 -3.61 4.38 -18.53
CA PHE A 214 -2.23 4.18 -18.99
C PHE A 214 -1.37 5.46 -18.91
N GLN A 215 -1.95 6.63 -19.11
CA GLN A 215 -1.28 7.92 -18.97
C GLN A 215 -1.50 8.58 -17.61
N TYR A 216 -2.22 7.93 -16.72
CA TYR A 216 -2.50 8.45 -15.40
C TYR A 216 -1.23 8.85 -14.66
N SER A 217 -1.27 10.03 -14.07
CA SER A 217 -0.17 10.59 -13.29
C SER A 217 -0.72 11.09 -11.96
N SER A 218 -0.41 10.39 -10.89
CA SER A 218 -0.68 10.88 -9.56
C SER A 218 0.33 11.97 -9.15
N PHE A 219 0.12 12.62 -8.01
CA PHE A 219 1.01 13.66 -7.51
C PHE A 219 2.47 13.20 -7.41
N ASN A 220 3.39 13.92 -8.08
CA ASN A 220 4.82 13.62 -8.12
C ASN A 220 5.54 14.08 -6.83
N ASN A 221 5.04 13.69 -5.67
CA ASN A 221 5.60 14.09 -4.38
C ASN A 221 6.46 13.01 -3.72
N GLY A 222 7.03 12.07 -4.49
CA GLY A 222 7.80 10.93 -3.98
C GLY A 222 8.61 11.25 -2.71
N PRO A 223 8.09 10.96 -1.48
CA PRO A 223 8.69 11.47 -0.24
C PRO A 223 10.13 11.02 -0.05
N PHE A 224 10.42 9.74 -0.36
CA PHE A 224 11.77 9.20 -0.27
C PHE A 224 12.76 10.00 -1.13
N TRP A 225 12.40 10.25 -2.39
CA TRP A 225 13.25 10.97 -3.33
C TRP A 225 13.41 12.45 -2.95
N ASN A 226 12.39 13.03 -2.34
CA ASN A 226 12.47 14.40 -1.84
C ASN A 226 13.40 14.53 -0.62
N ILE A 227 13.47 13.49 0.21
CA ILE A 227 14.30 13.49 1.42
C ILE A 227 15.77 13.17 1.10
N TYR A 228 16.01 12.14 0.27
CA TYR A 228 17.33 11.53 0.13
C TYR A 228 18.10 11.93 -1.12
N MET A 229 17.44 12.53 -2.12
CA MET A 229 18.14 12.90 -3.37
C MET A 229 18.47 14.39 -3.43
N PRO A 230 19.71 14.75 -3.82
CA PRO A 230 20.08 16.14 -4.08
C PRO A 230 19.15 16.80 -5.11
N TYR A 231 18.85 18.08 -4.89
CA TYR A 231 17.93 18.83 -5.76
C TYR A 231 18.38 18.86 -7.23
N VAL A 232 19.70 18.93 -7.45
CA VAL A 232 20.30 18.89 -8.81
C VAL A 232 19.95 17.61 -9.57
N VAL A 233 19.98 16.43 -8.88
CA VAL A 233 19.67 15.16 -9.53
C VAL A 233 18.19 15.08 -9.93
N LYS A 234 17.28 15.62 -9.11
CA LYS A 234 15.85 15.66 -9.41
C LYS A 234 15.51 16.54 -10.62
N PHE A 235 16.34 17.54 -10.90
CA PHE A 235 16.18 18.39 -12.07
C PHE A 235 16.42 17.63 -13.38
N PHE A 236 17.39 16.71 -13.39
CA PHE A 236 17.76 15.93 -14.59
C PHE A 236 17.00 14.61 -14.73
N ILE A 237 16.53 14.01 -13.64
CA ILE A 237 15.93 12.68 -13.64
C ILE A 237 14.54 12.75 -13.01
N SER A 238 13.51 12.31 -13.75
CA SER A 238 12.15 12.28 -13.19
C SER A 238 12.04 11.27 -12.05
N ILE A 239 11.24 11.59 -11.04
CA ILE A 239 10.96 10.72 -9.88
C ILE A 239 10.39 9.36 -10.32
N LYS A 240 9.62 9.31 -11.43
CA LYS A 240 9.09 8.06 -12.00
C LYS A 240 10.21 7.14 -12.48
N ILE A 241 11.23 7.69 -13.15
CA ILE A 241 12.40 6.91 -13.61
C ILE A 241 13.19 6.41 -12.40
N LEU A 242 13.40 7.24 -11.38
CA LEU A 242 14.06 6.84 -10.14
C LEU A 242 13.30 5.71 -9.44
N PHE A 243 11.98 5.79 -9.37
CA PHE A 243 11.12 4.72 -8.83
C PHE A 243 11.34 3.40 -9.59
N ILE A 244 11.18 3.42 -10.91
CA ILE A 244 11.31 2.22 -11.75
C ILE A 244 12.71 1.62 -11.64
N ALA A 245 13.75 2.45 -11.74
CA ALA A 245 15.13 2.02 -11.63
C ALA A 245 15.44 1.40 -10.26
N SER A 246 14.94 2.03 -9.18
CA SER A 246 15.14 1.52 -7.82
C SER A 246 14.44 0.20 -7.59
N MET A 247 13.21 0.06 -8.04
CA MET A 247 12.48 -1.19 -7.98
C MET A 247 13.20 -2.29 -8.75
N PHE A 248 13.70 -1.99 -9.95
CA PHE A 248 14.43 -2.96 -10.76
C PHE A 248 15.75 -3.41 -10.09
N LEU A 249 16.58 -2.45 -9.67
CA LEU A 249 17.86 -2.74 -9.02
C LEU A 249 17.68 -3.48 -7.69
N PHE A 250 16.67 -3.07 -6.92
CA PHE A 250 16.39 -3.72 -5.65
C PHE A 250 15.88 -5.16 -5.85
N GLY A 251 15.04 -5.41 -6.85
CA GLY A 251 14.62 -6.78 -7.20
C GLY A 251 15.79 -7.68 -7.59
N LEU A 252 16.76 -7.16 -8.36
CA LEU A 252 18.01 -7.88 -8.67
C LEU A 252 18.83 -8.15 -7.41
N PHE A 253 18.91 -7.21 -6.48
CA PHE A 253 19.65 -7.35 -5.23
C PHE A 253 19.09 -8.46 -4.35
N ILE A 254 17.77 -8.61 -4.26
CA ILE A 254 17.12 -9.59 -3.36
C ILE A 254 16.73 -10.91 -4.05
N LYS A 255 17.04 -11.11 -5.34
CA LYS A 255 16.61 -12.29 -6.13
C LYS A 255 16.88 -13.65 -5.50
N ASN A 256 17.89 -13.75 -4.64
CA ASN A 256 18.28 -15.00 -3.97
C ASN A 256 17.48 -15.28 -2.67
N ARG A 257 16.60 -14.36 -2.24
CA ARG A 257 15.75 -14.55 -1.06
C ARG A 257 14.64 -15.58 -1.33
N SER A 258 13.93 -16.04 -0.29
CA SER A 258 12.72 -16.87 -0.44
C SER A 258 11.63 -16.13 -1.22
N LEU A 259 10.66 -16.84 -1.80
CA LEU A 259 9.55 -16.20 -2.52
C LEU A 259 8.72 -15.29 -1.60
N LYS A 260 8.47 -15.73 -0.35
CA LYS A 260 7.78 -14.92 0.65
C LYS A 260 8.57 -13.67 1.03
N ASP A 261 9.89 -13.78 1.25
CA ASP A 261 10.70 -12.62 1.55
C ASP A 261 10.73 -11.62 0.39
N ILE A 262 10.80 -12.10 -0.86
CA ILE A 262 10.71 -11.24 -2.06
C ILE A 262 9.38 -10.49 -2.06
N PHE A 263 8.28 -11.16 -1.78
CA PHE A 263 6.96 -10.55 -1.71
C PHE A 263 6.86 -9.49 -0.61
N TYR A 264 7.27 -9.82 0.62
CA TYR A 264 7.23 -8.89 1.74
C TYR A 264 8.13 -7.68 1.51
N LEU A 265 9.36 -7.90 1.02
CA LEU A 265 10.27 -6.80 0.69
C LEU A 265 9.78 -5.97 -0.49
N TYR A 266 9.04 -6.57 -1.45
CA TYR A 266 8.38 -5.83 -2.50
C TYR A 266 7.33 -4.86 -1.94
N LEU A 267 6.46 -5.31 -1.03
CA LEU A 267 5.43 -4.46 -0.43
C LEU A 267 6.01 -3.27 0.34
N LEU A 268 7.18 -3.43 0.97
CA LEU A 268 7.90 -2.32 1.58
C LEU A 268 8.51 -1.39 0.52
N ALA A 269 9.23 -1.96 -0.45
CA ALA A 269 9.95 -1.21 -1.46
C ALA A 269 9.02 -0.36 -2.35
N VAL A 270 7.86 -0.92 -2.75
CA VAL A 270 6.92 -0.21 -3.63
C VAL A 270 6.37 1.07 -2.97
N VAL A 271 6.22 1.08 -1.65
CA VAL A 271 5.77 2.27 -0.92
C VAL A 271 6.94 3.20 -0.61
N VAL A 272 8.07 2.67 -0.15
CA VAL A 272 9.27 3.46 0.15
C VAL A 272 9.75 4.22 -1.10
N PHE A 273 9.89 3.55 -2.24
CA PHE A 273 10.39 4.16 -3.48
C PHE A 273 9.29 4.80 -4.34
N SER A 274 8.03 4.80 -3.90
CA SER A 274 6.93 5.35 -4.70
C SER A 274 7.20 6.78 -5.17
N SER A 275 6.74 7.08 -6.38
CA SER A 275 6.73 8.43 -6.93
C SER A 275 5.65 9.32 -6.31
N ALA A 276 4.71 8.74 -5.56
CA ALA A 276 3.62 9.43 -4.90
C ALA A 276 3.37 8.85 -3.51
N ALA A 277 2.71 9.60 -2.64
CA ALA A 277 2.23 9.15 -1.35
C ALA A 277 0.77 9.55 -1.17
N SER A 278 -0.02 8.65 -0.61
CA SER A 278 -1.43 8.83 -0.29
C SER A 278 -1.78 7.94 0.91
N ASN A 279 -2.84 8.27 1.64
CA ASN A 279 -3.25 7.55 2.86
C ASN A 279 -3.38 6.04 2.64
N GLN A 280 -3.97 5.61 1.51
CA GLN A 280 -4.16 4.19 1.19
C GLN A 280 -2.84 3.43 1.04
N TYR A 281 -1.76 4.08 0.63
CA TYR A 281 -0.47 3.42 0.43
C TYR A 281 0.13 2.88 1.73
N PHE A 282 -0.27 3.44 2.87
CA PHE A 282 0.22 2.98 4.16
C PHE A 282 -0.29 1.59 4.58
N ALA A 283 -1.36 1.07 3.97
CA ALA A 283 -1.81 -0.30 4.20
C ALA A 283 -1.00 -1.34 3.39
N ILE A 284 -0.46 -0.96 2.23
CA ILE A 284 0.24 -1.89 1.32
C ILE A 284 1.40 -2.63 2.02
N PRO A 285 2.31 -1.97 2.75
CA PRO A 285 3.44 -2.66 3.37
C PRO A 285 3.08 -3.40 4.66
N LEU A 286 1.84 -3.32 5.14
CA LEU A 286 1.46 -3.70 6.49
C LEU A 286 1.73 -5.18 6.80
N ILE A 287 1.51 -6.08 5.82
CA ILE A 287 1.87 -7.50 5.96
C ILE A 287 3.37 -7.64 6.27
N ALA A 288 4.22 -6.96 5.53
CA ALA A 288 5.66 -7.00 5.74
C ALA A 288 6.09 -6.30 7.05
N VAL A 289 5.45 -5.20 7.39
CA VAL A 289 5.64 -4.45 8.65
C VAL A 289 5.44 -5.37 9.86
N VAL A 290 4.37 -6.16 9.89
CA VAL A 290 4.10 -7.05 11.02
C VAL A 290 4.97 -8.30 11.02
N VAL A 291 5.37 -8.81 9.86
CA VAL A 291 6.28 -9.97 9.74
C VAL A 291 7.70 -9.61 10.16
N PHE A 292 8.20 -8.44 9.74
CA PHE A 292 9.56 -7.97 10.04
C PHE A 292 9.60 -6.98 11.22
N TRP A 293 8.61 -7.02 12.11
CA TRP A 293 8.40 -6.04 13.17
C TRP A 293 9.68 -5.53 13.82
N ASN A 294 9.84 -4.21 13.86
CA ASN A 294 10.93 -3.52 14.52
C ASN A 294 10.43 -2.17 15.10
N ARG A 295 11.30 -1.48 15.85
CA ARG A 295 10.95 -0.19 16.51
C ARG A 295 10.49 0.90 15.55
N PHE A 296 11.01 0.96 14.33
CA PHE A 296 10.63 1.95 13.34
C PHE A 296 9.26 1.64 12.74
N TYR A 297 8.89 0.36 12.63
CA TYR A 297 7.54 -0.03 12.20
C TYR A 297 6.49 0.28 13.27
N ALA A 298 6.85 0.22 14.56
CA ALA A 298 6.00 0.72 15.63
C ALA A 298 5.80 2.24 15.51
N ALA A 299 6.90 3.01 15.33
CA ALA A 299 6.84 4.45 15.11
C ALA A 299 6.07 4.83 13.84
N TYR A 300 6.24 4.08 12.75
CA TYR A 300 5.47 4.21 11.51
C TYR A 300 3.96 4.07 11.77
N THR A 301 3.55 3.03 12.50
CA THR A 301 2.14 2.83 12.85
C THR A 301 1.58 4.01 13.63
N VAL A 302 2.30 4.50 14.64
CA VAL A 302 1.88 5.67 15.42
C VAL A 302 1.78 6.93 14.55
N ALA A 303 2.77 7.18 13.69
CA ALA A 303 2.77 8.35 12.80
C ALA A 303 1.61 8.31 11.79
N CYS A 304 1.28 7.14 11.23
CA CYS A 304 0.09 6.98 10.37
C CYS A 304 -1.21 7.25 11.12
N VAL A 305 -1.34 6.76 12.36
CA VAL A 305 -2.53 7.03 13.18
C VAL A 305 -2.68 8.53 13.43
N LEU A 306 -1.60 9.23 13.81
CA LEU A 306 -1.64 10.68 13.99
C LEU A 306 -2.10 11.40 12.73
N LEU A 307 -1.60 10.98 11.55
CA LEU A 307 -2.06 11.54 10.28
C LEU A 307 -3.57 11.32 10.10
N PHE A 308 -4.07 10.09 10.27
CA PHE A 308 -5.49 9.78 10.08
C PHE A 308 -6.43 10.53 11.05
N LEU A 309 -5.93 10.92 12.22
CA LEU A 309 -6.71 11.70 13.18
C LEU A 309 -6.83 13.18 12.81
N VAL A 310 -5.87 13.74 12.05
CA VAL A 310 -5.81 15.20 11.78
C VAL A 310 -6.01 15.56 10.30
N ASP A 311 -5.83 14.61 9.36
CA ASP A 311 -5.92 14.86 7.93
C ASP A 311 -7.36 15.11 7.49
N GLU A 312 -7.59 16.13 6.65
CA GLU A 312 -8.91 16.52 6.13
C GLU A 312 -9.58 15.44 5.26
N SER A 313 -8.80 14.53 4.69
CA SER A 313 -9.30 13.38 3.93
C SER A 313 -9.56 12.14 4.81
N SER A 314 -9.47 12.28 6.13
CA SER A 314 -9.65 11.23 7.12
C SER A 314 -10.58 11.69 8.25
N LEU A 315 -10.34 11.31 9.52
CA LEU A 315 -11.26 11.63 10.62
C LEU A 315 -11.36 13.12 10.94
N GLN A 316 -10.30 13.88 10.73
CA GLN A 316 -10.22 15.32 10.97
C GLN A 316 -10.80 15.73 12.35
N ILE A 317 -10.26 15.18 13.43
CA ILE A 317 -10.74 15.47 14.78
C ILE A 317 -10.49 16.95 15.10
N GLU A 318 -11.52 17.76 15.11
CA GLU A 318 -11.47 19.23 15.19
C GLU A 318 -10.63 19.76 16.35
N TRP A 319 -10.82 19.26 17.58
CA TRP A 319 -10.06 19.73 18.72
C TRP A 319 -8.55 19.44 18.57
N LEU A 320 -8.18 18.33 17.93
CA LEU A 320 -6.79 17.96 17.69
C LEU A 320 -6.19 18.78 16.56
N VAL A 321 -6.95 19.01 15.47
CA VAL A 321 -6.56 19.89 14.35
C VAL A 321 -6.29 21.30 14.87
N ASN A 322 -7.18 21.83 15.72
CA ASN A 322 -7.04 23.16 16.31
C ASN A 322 -5.85 23.25 17.27
N LEU A 323 -5.62 22.19 18.08
CA LEU A 323 -4.51 22.14 19.05
C LEU A 323 -3.15 22.25 18.35
N VAL A 324 -2.97 21.60 17.19
CA VAL A 324 -1.71 21.58 16.46
C VAL A 324 -1.70 22.57 15.30
N ASN A 325 -2.77 23.33 15.10
CA ASN A 325 -2.98 24.22 13.95
C ASN A 325 -2.65 23.53 12.61
N PHE A 326 -3.22 22.32 12.42
CA PHE A 326 -2.90 21.45 11.31
C PHE A 326 -3.54 21.93 10.01
N ASN A 327 -2.81 21.89 8.91
CA ASN A 327 -3.29 22.28 7.59
C ASN A 327 -2.69 21.37 6.49
N PHE A 328 -3.11 21.56 5.25
CA PHE A 328 -2.67 20.77 4.10
C PHE A 328 -1.13 20.73 3.92
N THR A 329 -0.43 21.81 4.25
CA THR A 329 1.03 21.84 4.18
C THR A 329 1.66 20.92 5.23
N HIS A 330 1.11 20.89 6.45
CA HIS A 330 1.53 19.98 7.51
C HIS A 330 1.27 18.52 7.15
N SER A 331 0.15 18.20 6.49
CA SER A 331 -0.13 16.88 5.95
C SER A 331 1.01 16.40 5.04
N ARG A 332 1.47 17.22 4.09
CA ARG A 332 2.61 16.87 3.23
C ARG A 332 3.89 16.57 4.00
N TYR A 333 4.22 17.37 5.00
CA TYR A 333 5.41 17.11 5.84
C TYR A 333 5.27 15.80 6.61
N LEU A 334 4.08 15.49 7.10
CA LEU A 334 3.84 14.25 7.84
C LEU A 334 3.98 13.02 6.94
N TYR A 335 3.55 13.07 5.67
CA TYR A 335 3.87 12.03 4.68
C TYR A 335 5.38 11.80 4.55
N HIS A 336 6.20 12.86 4.50
CA HIS A 336 7.65 12.73 4.45
C HIS A 336 8.21 12.05 5.70
N VAL A 337 7.72 12.43 6.87
CA VAL A 337 8.13 11.82 8.16
C VAL A 337 7.75 10.34 8.19
N ILE A 338 6.54 9.98 7.80
CA ILE A 338 6.05 8.60 7.76
C ILE A 338 6.92 7.75 6.83
N ILE A 339 7.18 8.20 5.61
CA ILE A 339 8.02 7.47 4.65
C ILE A 339 9.48 7.42 5.11
N PHE A 340 9.99 8.46 5.76
CA PHE A 340 11.32 8.44 6.37
C PHE A 340 11.44 7.35 7.44
N ILE A 341 10.48 7.27 8.36
CA ILE A 341 10.44 6.22 9.40
C ILE A 341 10.33 4.83 8.77
N LEU A 342 9.42 4.66 7.80
CA LEU A 342 9.24 3.39 7.08
C LEU A 342 10.53 2.96 6.39
N SER A 343 11.24 3.90 5.73
CA SER A 343 12.50 3.60 5.02
C SER A 343 13.62 3.17 5.97
N ILE A 344 13.72 3.78 7.16
CA ILE A 344 14.70 3.33 8.15
C ILE A 344 14.35 1.92 8.64
N GLY A 345 13.08 1.64 8.93
CA GLY A 345 12.62 0.30 9.28
C GLY A 345 12.91 -0.74 8.20
N PHE A 346 12.73 -0.36 6.94
CA PHE A 346 13.08 -1.18 5.78
C PHE A 346 14.59 -1.48 5.70
N PHE A 347 15.44 -0.47 5.89
CA PHE A 347 16.89 -0.69 5.93
C PHE A 347 17.34 -1.48 7.15
N GLU A 348 16.68 -1.33 8.32
CA GLU A 348 16.93 -2.18 9.48
C GLU A 348 16.59 -3.65 9.20
N THR A 349 15.49 -3.91 8.47
CA THR A 349 15.11 -5.25 8.02
C THR A 349 16.16 -5.87 7.09
N LEU A 350 16.77 -5.08 6.21
CA LEU A 350 17.77 -5.56 5.25
C LEU A 350 19.15 -5.79 5.85
N PHE A 351 19.59 -4.88 6.69
CA PHE A 351 20.98 -4.81 7.15
C PHE A 351 21.17 -5.20 8.61
N GLY A 352 20.09 -5.33 9.36
CA GLY A 352 20.08 -5.68 10.77
C GLY A 352 20.30 -4.49 11.71
N LYS A 353 19.72 -4.60 12.91
CA LYS A 353 19.69 -3.56 13.95
C LYS A 353 21.09 -3.01 14.29
N LYS A 354 22.09 -3.87 14.50
CA LYS A 354 23.45 -3.45 14.89
C LYS A 354 24.09 -2.49 13.89
N LYS A 355 23.84 -2.69 12.57
CA LYS A 355 24.40 -1.83 11.53
C LYS A 355 23.71 -0.47 11.52
N ILE A 356 22.42 -0.46 11.69
CA ILE A 356 21.63 0.79 11.76
C ILE A 356 22.00 1.59 13.02
N ASP A 357 22.10 0.95 14.19
CA ASP A 357 22.52 1.61 15.42
C ASP A 357 23.93 2.23 15.30
N LYS A 358 24.86 1.54 14.61
CA LYS A 358 26.18 2.10 14.34
C LYS A 358 26.15 3.34 13.44
N ILE A 359 25.25 3.36 12.46
CA ILE A 359 25.06 4.54 11.59
C ILE A 359 24.51 5.70 12.43
N PHE A 360 23.45 5.48 13.23
CA PHE A 360 22.91 6.52 14.10
C PHE A 360 23.91 7.05 15.11
N SER A 361 24.71 6.18 15.73
CA SER A 361 25.77 6.61 16.63
C SER A 361 26.79 7.52 15.96
N LYS A 362 27.19 7.22 14.72
CA LYS A 362 28.07 8.10 13.94
C LYS A 362 27.44 9.44 13.62
N ILE A 363 26.18 9.44 13.17
CA ILE A 363 25.43 10.67 12.87
C ILE A 363 25.29 11.53 14.13
N TYR A 364 24.90 10.92 15.25
CA TYR A 364 24.82 11.62 16.54
C TYR A 364 26.15 12.27 16.92
N HIS A 365 27.27 11.56 16.76
CA HIS A 365 28.60 12.08 17.07
C HIS A 365 28.96 13.28 16.18
N ILE A 366 28.67 13.22 14.88
CA ILE A 366 28.87 14.32 13.94
C ILE A 366 28.02 15.54 14.33
N ILE A 367 26.72 15.34 14.60
CA ILE A 367 25.83 16.43 15.02
C ILE A 367 26.34 17.09 16.31
N LYS A 368 26.76 16.29 17.29
CA LYS A 368 27.33 16.79 18.54
C LYS A 368 28.58 17.65 18.31
N LEU A 369 29.48 17.21 17.42
CA LEU A 369 30.68 18.00 17.06
C LEU A 369 30.30 19.32 16.38
N VAL A 370 29.36 19.31 15.44
CA VAL A 370 28.88 20.52 14.76
C VAL A 370 28.26 21.50 15.77
N LEU A 371 27.42 21.01 16.68
CA LEU A 371 26.81 21.86 17.73
C LEU A 371 27.84 22.45 18.68
N LEU A 372 28.89 21.70 19.04
CA LEU A 372 29.98 22.20 19.87
C LEU A 372 30.76 23.31 19.15
N ASN A 373 31.15 23.10 17.87
CA ASN A 373 31.83 24.09 17.07
C ASN A 373 30.99 25.38 16.89
N LEU A 374 29.68 25.26 16.64
CA LEU A 374 28.80 26.42 16.56
C LEU A 374 28.74 27.17 17.89
N LYS A 375 28.67 26.46 19.02
CA LYS A 375 28.67 27.09 20.36
C LYS A 375 29.98 27.88 20.63
N GLU A 376 31.12 27.31 20.24
CA GLU A 376 32.43 28.00 20.36
C GLU A 376 32.51 29.26 19.48
N GLN A 377 32.01 29.17 18.22
CA GLN A 377 31.94 30.37 17.36
C GLN A 377 31.05 31.48 17.91
N PHE A 378 29.90 31.10 18.52
CA PHE A 378 28.99 32.08 19.17
C PHE A 378 29.63 32.74 20.41
N VAL A 379 30.49 32.03 21.13
CA VAL A 379 31.21 32.58 22.29
C VAL A 379 32.35 33.53 21.87
N ILE A 380 33.04 33.20 20.77
CA ILE A 380 34.14 34.05 20.23
C ILE A 380 33.59 35.35 19.64
N ASN A 381 32.44 35.31 18.97
CA ASN A 381 31.81 36.51 18.39
C ASN A 381 31.10 37.43 19.42
N LYS A 382 31.07 37.08 20.68
CA LYS A 382 30.53 37.89 21.80
C LYS A 382 31.64 38.58 22.63
N LYS A 383 32.88 38.30 22.33
CA LYS A 383 34.05 39.03 22.88
C LYS A 383 34.58 40.03 21.86
#